data_acb578ed548b1969f2c4d5a91ed71326
#
_entry.id   acb578ed548b1969f2c4d5a91ed71326
#
_cell.length_a   1.000
_cell.length_b   1.000
_cell.length_c   1.000
_cell.angle_alpha   90.00
_cell.angle_beta   90.00
_cell.angle_gamma   90.00
#
_symmetry.space_group_name_H-M   'P 1'
#
loop_
_entity.id
_entity.type
_entity.pdbx_description
1 polymer ?
#
loop_
_entity_poly.entity_id
_entity_poly.type
_entity_poly.pdbx_seq_one_letter_code
_entity_poly.pdbx_strand_id
1 'polypeptide(L)'
;MNEQEIKALQALKASKNYQDVCKETVERVFLEQLPKYKKLKDAEKAARTALHSITGAFLTPDELARAREAMTAWREGCPEALFKALSMHSSTRERLNGIDGLFDRILTAAGNPESVLDLACGLNPLYLGARGGLRMTGADINIGCVRLINECARENGWAVNAVACDLLSRVPEGEYDLTLAMKLLPVLESQKSGFAAALLENLRSRTICVTFPTRTLGGRGVGMEKHYSEWFESRVPANRQIEQRFVYADELVYILK
;
A
#
# COMPACT_ATOMS: atom_id res chain seq x y z
N MET A 1 6.93 0.82 -29.33
CA MET A 1 7.36 -0.60 -29.13
C MET A 1 7.29 -1.35 -30.45
N ASN A 2 8.27 -2.18 -30.75
CA ASN A 2 8.25 -3.09 -31.87
C ASN A 2 7.51 -4.41 -31.51
N GLU A 3 7.34 -5.32 -32.50
CA GLU A 3 6.59 -6.59 -32.30
C GLU A 3 7.21 -7.50 -31.24
N GLN A 4 8.55 -7.56 -31.16
CA GLN A 4 9.25 -8.37 -30.17
C GLN A 4 9.08 -7.83 -28.75
N GLU A 5 9.13 -6.51 -28.59
CA GLU A 5 8.87 -5.82 -27.29
C GLU A 5 7.44 -6.03 -26.82
N ILE A 6 6.46 -5.98 -27.74
CA ILE A 6 5.05 -6.27 -27.44
C ILE A 6 4.88 -7.70 -26.95
N LYS A 7 5.47 -8.68 -27.65
CA LYS A 7 5.43 -10.10 -27.24
C LYS A 7 6.08 -10.31 -25.87
N ALA A 8 7.22 -9.67 -25.61
CA ALA A 8 7.92 -9.74 -24.32
C ALA A 8 7.08 -9.18 -23.18
N LEU A 9 6.44 -8.02 -23.38
CA LEU A 9 5.53 -7.41 -22.40
C LEU A 9 4.31 -8.32 -22.14
N GLN A 10 3.70 -8.87 -23.17
CA GLN A 10 2.57 -9.79 -23.02
C GLN A 10 2.96 -11.04 -22.23
N ALA A 11 4.12 -11.63 -22.54
CA ALA A 11 4.66 -12.78 -21.82
C ALA A 11 4.95 -12.44 -20.34
N LEU A 12 5.45 -11.23 -20.05
CA LEU A 12 5.68 -10.76 -18.70
C LEU A 12 4.38 -10.61 -17.93
N LYS A 13 3.35 -9.97 -18.51
CA LYS A 13 2.00 -9.79 -17.92
C LYS A 13 1.29 -11.13 -17.68
N ALA A 14 1.55 -12.15 -18.49
CA ALA A 14 0.94 -13.49 -18.37
C ALA A 14 1.72 -14.43 -17.45
N SER A 15 2.92 -14.05 -17.00
CA SER A 15 3.73 -14.92 -16.17
C SER A 15 3.10 -15.14 -14.80
N LYS A 16 3.21 -16.36 -14.26
CA LYS A 16 2.67 -16.77 -12.96
C LYS A 16 3.10 -15.83 -11.81
N ASN A 17 4.29 -15.24 -11.92
CA ASN A 17 4.83 -14.36 -10.88
C ASN A 17 4.17 -12.97 -10.86
N TYR A 18 3.53 -12.54 -11.96
CA TYR A 18 2.99 -11.18 -12.09
C TYR A 18 1.52 -11.14 -12.54
N GLN A 19 0.86 -12.29 -12.64
CA GLN A 19 -0.56 -12.36 -13.02
C GLN A 19 -1.48 -11.62 -12.03
N ASP A 20 -1.09 -11.56 -10.75
CA ASP A 20 -1.80 -10.86 -9.69
C ASP A 20 -1.21 -9.46 -9.39
N VAL A 21 -0.35 -8.95 -10.27
CA VAL A 21 0.15 -7.58 -10.23
C VAL A 21 -0.65 -6.72 -11.21
N CYS A 22 -0.97 -5.49 -10.81
CA CYS A 22 -1.62 -4.50 -11.68
C CYS A 22 -0.90 -4.41 -13.02
N LYS A 23 -1.62 -4.60 -14.11
CA LYS A 23 -1.04 -4.68 -15.45
C LYS A 23 -0.37 -3.37 -15.87
N GLU A 24 -0.86 -2.25 -15.38
CA GLU A 24 -0.27 -0.92 -15.57
C GLU A 24 1.13 -0.85 -14.93
N THR A 25 1.32 -1.42 -13.73
CA THR A 25 2.62 -1.50 -13.06
C THR A 25 3.62 -2.32 -13.87
N VAL A 26 3.19 -3.51 -14.35
CA VAL A 26 4.06 -4.37 -15.17
C VAL A 26 4.48 -3.66 -16.45
N GLU A 27 3.55 -2.96 -17.10
CA GLU A 27 3.81 -2.20 -18.33
C GLU A 27 4.75 -1.02 -18.07
N ARG A 28 4.45 -0.17 -17.08
CA ARG A 28 5.28 0.97 -16.72
C ARG A 28 6.72 0.54 -16.42
N VAL A 29 6.89 -0.46 -15.54
CA VAL A 29 8.23 -0.93 -15.16
C VAL A 29 8.99 -1.50 -16.37
N PHE A 30 8.31 -2.25 -17.26
CA PHE A 30 8.93 -2.75 -18.47
C PHE A 30 9.37 -1.62 -19.40
N LEU A 31 8.49 -0.64 -19.65
CA LEU A 31 8.76 0.51 -20.49
C LEU A 31 9.90 1.40 -19.95
N GLU A 32 10.01 1.54 -18.64
CA GLU A 32 11.11 2.26 -17.98
C GLU A 32 12.48 1.58 -18.15
N GLN A 33 12.50 0.26 -18.35
CA GLN A 33 13.77 -0.46 -18.55
C GLN A 33 14.19 -0.53 -20.02
N LEU A 34 13.25 -0.53 -20.96
CA LEU A 34 13.56 -0.65 -22.40
C LEU A 34 14.68 0.31 -22.88
N PRO A 35 14.64 1.61 -22.61
CA PRO A 35 15.64 2.54 -23.13
C PRO A 35 17.01 2.41 -22.44
N LYS A 36 17.10 1.71 -21.30
CA LYS A 36 18.34 1.58 -20.52
C LYS A 36 19.24 0.45 -21.04
N TYR A 37 18.72 -0.44 -21.88
CA TYR A 37 19.44 -1.64 -22.34
C TYR A 37 19.39 -1.77 -23.85
N LYS A 38 20.54 -2.14 -24.45
CA LYS A 38 20.62 -2.38 -25.90
C LYS A 38 19.93 -3.69 -26.34
N LYS A 39 19.86 -4.67 -25.44
CA LYS A 39 19.26 -5.99 -25.74
C LYS A 39 17.95 -6.13 -24.96
N LEU A 40 16.89 -6.54 -25.65
CA LEU A 40 15.57 -6.78 -25.07
C LEU A 40 15.63 -7.76 -23.87
N LYS A 41 16.42 -8.84 -23.97
CA LYS A 41 16.62 -9.81 -22.87
C LYS A 41 17.14 -9.17 -21.58
N ASP A 42 18.03 -8.19 -21.68
CA ASP A 42 18.60 -7.51 -20.53
C ASP A 42 17.57 -6.55 -19.91
N ALA A 43 16.78 -5.87 -20.74
CA ALA A 43 15.65 -5.04 -20.31
C ALA A 43 14.57 -5.88 -19.59
N GLU A 44 14.20 -7.06 -20.14
CA GLU A 44 13.27 -7.98 -19.48
C GLU A 44 13.79 -8.45 -18.11
N LYS A 45 15.07 -8.82 -18.02
CA LYS A 45 15.69 -9.23 -16.76
C LYS A 45 15.64 -8.10 -15.74
N ALA A 46 15.98 -6.88 -16.15
CA ALA A 46 15.92 -5.69 -15.28
C ALA A 46 14.49 -5.38 -14.84
N ALA A 47 13.50 -5.49 -15.74
CA ALA A 47 12.10 -5.33 -15.40
C ALA A 47 11.62 -6.36 -14.35
N ARG A 48 12.01 -7.63 -14.49
CA ARG A 48 11.71 -8.68 -13.51
C ARG A 48 12.33 -8.39 -12.15
N THR A 49 13.57 -7.91 -12.11
CA THR A 49 14.24 -7.51 -10.87
C THR A 49 13.51 -6.34 -10.20
N ALA A 50 13.16 -5.32 -10.98
CA ALA A 50 12.43 -4.15 -10.47
C ALA A 50 11.02 -4.54 -9.96
N LEU A 51 10.28 -5.34 -10.72
CA LEU A 51 8.97 -5.86 -10.27
C LEU A 51 9.08 -6.67 -9.00
N HIS A 52 10.08 -7.55 -8.88
CA HIS A 52 10.28 -8.34 -7.68
C HIS A 52 10.56 -7.46 -6.44
N SER A 53 11.33 -6.39 -6.58
CA SER A 53 11.58 -5.45 -5.48
C SER A 53 10.33 -4.69 -5.01
N ILE A 54 9.36 -4.48 -5.91
CA ILE A 54 8.11 -3.77 -5.61
C ILE A 54 7.05 -4.72 -5.01
N THR A 55 7.00 -5.99 -5.48
CA THR A 55 5.89 -6.91 -5.20
C THR A 55 6.26 -8.07 -4.28
N GLY A 56 7.50 -8.53 -4.32
CA GLY A 56 7.93 -9.81 -3.72
C GLY A 56 8.03 -9.83 -2.19
N ALA A 57 7.99 -8.66 -1.54
CA ALA A 57 8.26 -8.56 -0.11
C ALA A 57 7.03 -8.61 0.80
N PHE A 58 5.80 -8.48 0.24
CA PHE A 58 4.63 -8.17 1.08
C PHE A 58 3.63 -9.30 1.23
N LEU A 59 3.31 -10.04 0.16
CA LEU A 59 2.33 -11.13 0.19
C LEU A 59 2.54 -12.10 -0.97
N THR A 60 2.75 -13.37 -0.66
CA THR A 60 2.84 -14.46 -1.64
C THR A 60 1.46 -15.02 -1.97
N PRO A 61 1.30 -15.75 -3.10
CA PRO A 61 0.05 -16.44 -3.43
C PRO A 61 -0.43 -17.40 -2.33
N ASP A 62 0.50 -18.12 -1.67
CA ASP A 62 0.16 -19.05 -0.58
C ASP A 62 -0.30 -18.30 0.69
N GLU A 63 0.31 -17.16 1.00
CA GLU A 63 -0.13 -16.29 2.10
C GLU A 63 -1.51 -15.70 1.81
N LEU A 64 -1.78 -15.30 0.56
CA LEU A 64 -3.09 -14.82 0.14
C LEU A 64 -4.18 -15.89 0.28
N ALA A 65 -3.88 -17.14 -0.12
CA ALA A 65 -4.80 -18.25 0.06
C ALA A 65 -5.12 -18.48 1.54
N ARG A 66 -4.10 -18.49 2.40
CA ARG A 66 -4.27 -18.61 3.86
C ARG A 66 -5.03 -17.43 4.48
N ALA A 67 -4.83 -16.20 3.96
CA ALA A 67 -5.60 -15.05 4.39
C ALA A 67 -7.09 -15.22 4.04
N ARG A 68 -7.40 -15.74 2.86
CA ARG A 68 -8.78 -16.05 2.43
C ARG A 68 -9.44 -17.10 3.32
N GLU A 69 -8.76 -18.20 3.62
CA GLU A 69 -9.24 -19.24 4.53
C GLU A 69 -9.53 -18.67 5.93
N ALA A 70 -8.61 -17.83 6.44
CA ALA A 70 -8.80 -17.20 7.73
C ALA A 70 -10.00 -16.23 7.74
N MET A 71 -10.23 -15.47 6.66
CA MET A 71 -11.42 -14.60 6.56
C MET A 71 -12.73 -15.41 6.49
N THR A 72 -12.71 -16.60 5.87
CA THR A 72 -13.85 -17.52 5.91
C THR A 72 -14.14 -17.98 7.34
N ALA A 73 -13.11 -18.41 8.08
CA ALA A 73 -13.25 -18.81 9.47
C ALA A 73 -13.73 -17.65 10.37
N TRP A 74 -13.24 -16.43 10.12
CA TRP A 74 -13.70 -15.24 10.85
C TRP A 74 -15.21 -15.01 10.67
N ARG A 75 -15.70 -15.10 9.45
CA ARG A 75 -17.13 -14.98 9.13
C ARG A 75 -17.97 -16.07 9.77
N GLU A 76 -17.42 -17.27 9.94
CA GLU A 76 -18.06 -18.42 10.63
C GLU A 76 -18.02 -18.31 12.17
N GLY A 77 -17.53 -17.20 12.70
CA GLY A 77 -17.57 -16.90 14.14
C GLY A 77 -16.26 -17.16 14.90
N CYS A 78 -15.11 -17.18 14.22
CA CYS A 78 -13.78 -17.29 14.82
C CYS A 78 -13.11 -15.91 14.85
N PRO A 79 -13.22 -15.08 15.92
CA PRO A 79 -12.79 -13.68 15.94
C PRO A 79 -11.28 -13.51 15.71
N GLU A 80 -10.46 -14.41 16.23
CA GLU A 80 -9.00 -14.39 16.10
C GLU A 80 -8.53 -14.63 14.67
N ALA A 81 -9.38 -15.19 13.81
CA ALA A 81 -9.04 -15.47 12.42
C ALA A 81 -8.84 -14.19 11.59
N LEU A 82 -9.44 -13.05 11.97
CA LEU A 82 -9.15 -11.76 11.37
C LEU A 82 -7.66 -11.39 11.51
N PHE A 83 -7.15 -11.47 12.73
CA PHE A 83 -5.73 -11.17 13.00
C PHE A 83 -4.80 -12.17 12.30
N LYS A 84 -5.21 -13.43 12.17
CA LYS A 84 -4.50 -14.43 11.39
C LYS A 84 -4.45 -14.04 9.91
N ALA A 85 -5.55 -13.58 9.31
CA ALA A 85 -5.58 -13.08 7.93
C ALA A 85 -4.63 -11.87 7.74
N LEU A 86 -4.73 -10.90 8.63
CA LEU A 86 -3.90 -9.68 8.61
C LEU A 86 -2.40 -9.98 8.75
N SER A 87 -2.04 -11.02 9.51
CA SER A 87 -0.65 -11.44 9.73
C SER A 87 0.04 -11.99 8.48
N MET A 88 -0.72 -12.36 7.45
CA MET A 88 -0.17 -12.84 6.18
C MET A 88 0.54 -11.72 5.40
N HIS A 89 0.06 -10.48 5.51
CA HIS A 89 0.69 -9.32 4.86
C HIS A 89 1.79 -8.73 5.76
N SER A 90 3.04 -8.71 5.30
CA SER A 90 4.20 -8.36 6.13
C SER A 90 4.09 -6.98 6.79
N SER A 91 3.70 -5.95 6.04
CA SER A 91 3.55 -4.59 6.58
C SER A 91 2.42 -4.48 7.62
N THR A 92 1.32 -5.25 7.44
CA THR A 92 0.21 -5.28 8.41
C THR A 92 0.61 -6.06 9.66
N ARG A 93 1.31 -7.19 9.50
CA ARG A 93 1.84 -8.01 10.61
C ARG A 93 2.69 -7.22 11.59
N GLU A 94 3.55 -6.33 11.11
CA GLU A 94 4.41 -5.50 11.95
C GLU A 94 3.64 -4.61 12.93
N ARG A 95 2.40 -4.20 12.59
CA ARG A 95 1.58 -3.31 13.42
C ARG A 95 0.53 -4.03 14.27
N LEU A 96 0.35 -5.36 14.13
CA LEU A 96 -0.73 -6.09 14.79
C LEU A 96 -0.74 -5.90 16.32
N ASN A 97 0.44 -5.86 16.98
CA ASN A 97 0.55 -5.67 18.43
C ASN A 97 0.06 -4.31 18.94
N GLY A 98 -0.44 -3.44 18.09
CA GLY A 98 -0.93 -2.11 18.48
C GLY A 98 -1.91 -1.56 17.48
N ILE A 99 -2.47 -2.41 16.61
CA ILE A 99 -3.29 -1.97 15.47
C ILE A 99 -4.50 -1.16 15.93
N ASP A 100 -5.19 -1.59 17.01
CA ASP A 100 -6.36 -0.90 17.55
C ASP A 100 -6.00 0.52 17.99
N GLY A 101 -5.02 0.66 18.89
CA GLY A 101 -4.60 1.96 19.39
C GLY A 101 -3.95 2.84 18.33
N LEU A 102 -3.27 2.27 17.32
CA LEU A 102 -2.73 3.03 16.20
C LEU A 102 -3.86 3.67 15.39
N PHE A 103 -4.84 2.88 14.95
CA PHE A 103 -5.96 3.41 14.18
C PHE A 103 -6.87 4.30 15.01
N ASP A 104 -7.08 4.04 16.31
CA ASP A 104 -7.80 4.94 17.20
C ASP A 104 -7.17 6.34 17.24
N ARG A 105 -5.85 6.41 17.38
CA ARG A 105 -5.14 7.69 17.38
C ARG A 105 -5.21 8.39 16.03
N ILE A 106 -5.03 7.65 14.92
CA ILE A 106 -5.10 8.21 13.57
C ILE A 106 -6.51 8.75 13.29
N LEU A 107 -7.56 7.97 13.56
CA LEU A 107 -8.94 8.36 13.31
C LEU A 107 -9.35 9.55 14.18
N THR A 108 -8.95 9.57 15.45
CA THR A 108 -9.20 10.71 16.36
C THR A 108 -8.48 11.97 15.87
N ALA A 109 -7.21 11.88 15.49
CA ALA A 109 -6.44 13.00 14.97
C ALA A 109 -7.00 13.53 13.64
N ALA A 110 -7.61 12.65 12.83
CA ALA A 110 -8.32 13.04 11.61
C ALA A 110 -9.71 13.65 11.87
N GLY A 111 -10.18 13.69 13.12
CA GLY A 111 -11.49 14.24 13.50
C GLY A 111 -12.65 13.27 13.19
N ASN A 112 -12.44 11.97 13.40
CA ASN A 112 -13.40 10.90 13.14
C ASN A 112 -13.93 10.94 11.70
N PRO A 113 -13.11 10.61 10.71
CA PRO A 113 -13.46 10.69 9.29
C PRO A 113 -14.59 9.71 8.94
N GLU A 114 -15.44 10.08 8.01
CA GLU A 114 -16.47 9.20 7.42
C GLU A 114 -15.97 8.52 6.15
N SER A 115 -15.02 9.14 5.44
CA SER A 115 -14.46 8.64 4.19
C SER A 115 -12.94 8.52 4.25
N VAL A 116 -12.42 7.35 3.86
CA VAL A 116 -11.00 7.02 3.91
C VAL A 116 -10.51 6.51 2.57
N LEU A 117 -9.39 7.06 2.10
CA LEU A 117 -8.58 6.50 1.02
C LEU A 117 -7.33 5.85 1.62
N ASP A 118 -7.09 4.58 1.33
CA ASP A 118 -5.86 3.87 1.75
C ASP A 118 -4.99 3.54 0.54
N LEU A 119 -3.84 4.17 0.44
CA LEU A 119 -2.90 4.04 -0.67
C LEU A 119 -1.88 2.93 -0.37
N ALA A 120 -1.72 2.00 -1.31
CA ALA A 120 -0.99 0.74 -1.12
C ALA A 120 -1.52 -0.02 0.12
N CYS A 121 -2.83 -0.24 0.10
CA CYS A 121 -3.61 -0.58 1.28
C CYS A 121 -3.29 -1.96 1.89
N GLY A 122 -2.66 -2.88 1.13
CA GLY A 122 -2.42 -4.25 1.56
C GLY A 122 -3.71 -4.90 2.08
N LEU A 123 -3.72 -5.31 3.34
CA LEU A 123 -4.90 -5.90 3.99
C LEU A 123 -5.54 -4.99 5.08
N ASN A 124 -5.11 -3.72 5.21
CA ASN A 124 -5.74 -2.80 6.17
C ASN A 124 -7.26 -2.69 6.01
N PRO A 125 -7.83 -2.69 4.76
CA PRO A 125 -9.27 -2.60 4.58
C PRO A 125 -10.07 -3.75 5.19
N LEU A 126 -9.48 -4.92 5.40
CA LEU A 126 -10.14 -6.01 6.12
C LEU A 126 -10.33 -5.65 7.61
N TYR A 127 -9.31 -5.05 8.23
CA TYR A 127 -9.38 -4.59 9.61
C TYR A 127 -10.39 -3.45 9.79
N LEU A 128 -10.27 -2.40 8.97
CA LEU A 128 -11.14 -1.23 9.06
C LEU A 128 -12.59 -1.54 8.65
N GLY A 129 -12.79 -2.43 7.68
CA GLY A 129 -14.12 -2.90 7.31
C GLY A 129 -14.80 -3.70 8.42
N ALA A 130 -14.07 -4.62 9.08
CA ALA A 130 -14.58 -5.38 10.21
C ALA A 130 -14.92 -4.50 11.43
N ARG A 131 -14.16 -3.40 11.60
CA ARG A 131 -14.43 -2.39 12.64
C ARG A 131 -15.71 -1.60 12.35
N GLY A 132 -16.04 -1.39 11.08
CA GLY A 132 -17.23 -0.66 10.64
C GLY A 132 -17.13 0.86 10.78
N GLY A 133 -18.21 1.56 10.40
CA GLY A 133 -18.35 3.01 10.57
C GLY A 133 -17.62 3.87 9.55
N LEU A 134 -16.91 3.28 8.57
CA LEU A 134 -16.13 3.99 7.55
C LEU A 134 -16.56 3.60 6.15
N ARG A 135 -16.67 4.59 5.26
CA ARG A 135 -16.69 4.40 3.82
C ARG A 135 -15.25 4.44 3.31
N MET A 136 -14.77 3.36 2.72
CA MET A 136 -13.35 3.21 2.42
C MET A 136 -13.08 2.86 0.96
N THR A 137 -12.10 3.51 0.37
CA THR A 137 -11.47 3.13 -0.90
C THR A 137 -10.04 2.67 -0.63
N GLY A 138 -9.73 1.42 -0.95
CA GLY A 138 -8.37 0.88 -0.94
C GLY A 138 -7.77 0.89 -2.34
N ALA A 139 -6.51 1.25 -2.49
CA ALA A 139 -5.78 1.17 -3.75
C ALA A 139 -4.52 0.33 -3.56
N ASP A 140 -4.32 -0.70 -4.39
CA ASP A 140 -3.13 -1.54 -4.32
C ASP A 140 -2.74 -2.06 -5.71
N ILE A 141 -1.46 -2.33 -5.91
CA ILE A 141 -0.97 -3.01 -7.12
C ILE A 141 -1.20 -4.52 -7.08
N ASN A 142 -1.45 -5.11 -5.92
CA ASN A 142 -1.73 -6.53 -5.75
C ASN A 142 -3.22 -6.81 -5.99
N ILE A 143 -3.52 -7.36 -7.17
CA ILE A 143 -4.89 -7.70 -7.59
C ILE A 143 -5.50 -8.77 -6.66
N GLY A 144 -4.68 -9.67 -6.11
CA GLY A 144 -5.12 -10.69 -5.16
C GLY A 144 -5.65 -10.08 -3.86
N CYS A 145 -4.94 -9.08 -3.30
CA CYS A 145 -5.43 -8.29 -2.16
C CYS A 145 -6.75 -7.60 -2.48
N VAL A 146 -6.80 -6.91 -3.63
CA VAL A 146 -8.00 -6.19 -4.10
C VAL A 146 -9.21 -7.12 -4.19
N ARG A 147 -9.04 -8.30 -4.78
CA ARG A 147 -10.11 -9.31 -4.87
C ARG A 147 -10.57 -9.79 -3.50
N LEU A 148 -9.64 -10.17 -2.61
CA LEU A 148 -9.96 -10.62 -1.27
C LEU A 148 -10.74 -9.57 -0.47
N ILE A 149 -10.30 -8.31 -0.51
CA ILE A 149 -10.98 -7.20 0.17
C ILE A 149 -12.41 -7.05 -0.35
N ASN A 150 -12.60 -7.01 -1.67
CA ASN A 150 -13.91 -6.82 -2.28
C ASN A 150 -14.86 -8.01 -2.05
N GLU A 151 -14.32 -9.23 -2.02
CA GLU A 151 -15.09 -10.43 -1.64
C GLU A 151 -15.58 -10.31 -0.19
N CYS A 152 -14.68 -10.02 0.75
CA CYS A 152 -15.03 -9.85 2.17
C CYS A 152 -16.00 -8.68 2.37
N ALA A 153 -15.79 -7.55 1.71
CA ALA A 153 -16.67 -6.39 1.80
C ALA A 153 -18.10 -6.72 1.35
N ARG A 154 -18.24 -7.40 0.21
CA ARG A 154 -19.55 -7.83 -0.31
C ARG A 154 -20.24 -8.83 0.62
N GLU A 155 -19.49 -9.81 1.14
CA GLU A 155 -20.05 -10.88 1.99
C GLU A 155 -20.49 -10.38 3.36
N ASN A 156 -19.87 -9.31 3.87
CA ASN A 156 -20.16 -8.76 5.20
C ASN A 156 -20.91 -7.41 5.14
N GLY A 157 -21.26 -6.92 3.95
CA GLY A 157 -21.97 -5.64 3.80
C GLY A 157 -21.15 -4.41 4.21
N TRP A 158 -19.81 -4.48 4.09
CA TRP A 158 -18.95 -3.35 4.43
C TRP A 158 -18.96 -2.29 3.34
N ALA A 159 -18.96 -1.01 3.74
CA ALA A 159 -18.80 0.12 2.83
C ALA A 159 -17.34 0.29 2.36
N VAL A 160 -16.74 -0.79 1.90
CA VAL A 160 -15.34 -0.88 1.46
C VAL A 160 -15.28 -1.28 0.00
N ASN A 161 -14.48 -0.57 -0.79
CA ASN A 161 -14.18 -0.89 -2.17
C ASN A 161 -12.67 -0.80 -2.40
N ALA A 162 -12.07 -1.83 -2.99
CA ALA A 162 -10.66 -1.83 -3.35
C ALA A 162 -10.48 -1.82 -4.88
N VAL A 163 -9.47 -1.11 -5.36
CA VAL A 163 -9.16 -0.98 -6.79
C VAL A 163 -7.69 -1.32 -7.06
N ALA A 164 -7.45 -2.05 -8.15
CA ALA A 164 -6.10 -2.25 -8.65
C ALA A 164 -5.57 -0.94 -9.24
N CYS A 165 -4.46 -0.43 -8.71
CA CYS A 165 -3.98 0.89 -9.07
C CYS A 165 -2.46 1.01 -8.93
N ASP A 166 -1.79 1.44 -9.99
CA ASP A 166 -0.40 1.90 -9.94
C ASP A 166 -0.38 3.40 -9.61
N LEU A 167 -0.01 3.73 -8.38
CA LEU A 167 -0.01 5.11 -7.89
C LEU A 167 0.96 6.02 -8.65
N LEU A 168 2.00 5.47 -9.30
CA LEU A 168 2.90 6.25 -10.17
C LEU A 168 2.28 6.60 -11.52
N SER A 169 1.21 5.90 -11.90
CA SER A 169 0.45 6.16 -13.14
C SER A 169 -0.78 7.02 -12.86
N ARG A 170 -1.50 6.74 -11.78
CA ARG A 170 -2.71 7.48 -11.37
C ARG A 170 -3.00 7.31 -9.88
N VAL A 171 -3.71 8.24 -9.31
CA VAL A 171 -4.25 8.16 -7.95
C VAL A 171 -5.78 8.03 -8.05
N PRO A 172 -6.45 7.23 -7.20
CA PRO A 172 -7.91 7.17 -7.19
C PRO A 172 -8.52 8.57 -7.04
N GLU A 173 -9.49 8.87 -7.89
CA GLU A 173 -10.21 10.14 -7.84
C GLU A 173 -11.18 10.17 -6.66
N GLY A 174 -11.48 11.38 -6.17
CA GLY A 174 -12.42 11.62 -5.10
C GLY A 174 -11.90 12.58 -4.06
N GLU A 175 -12.81 13.00 -3.18
CA GLU A 175 -12.49 13.77 -1.98
C GLU A 175 -12.70 12.89 -0.76
N TYR A 176 -11.73 12.90 0.14
CA TYR A 176 -11.73 12.04 1.33
C TYR A 176 -11.46 12.87 2.59
N ASP A 177 -12.07 12.45 3.69
CA ASP A 177 -11.75 13.05 4.99
C ASP A 177 -10.34 12.70 5.42
N LEU A 178 -9.91 11.46 5.15
CA LEU A 178 -8.60 10.93 5.50
C LEU A 178 -8.00 10.14 4.35
N THR A 179 -6.73 10.41 4.03
CA THR A 179 -5.91 9.50 3.22
C THR A 179 -4.82 8.87 4.09
N LEU A 180 -4.70 7.55 3.98
CA LEU A 180 -3.62 6.76 4.58
C LEU A 180 -2.53 6.50 3.54
N ALA A 181 -1.28 6.83 3.87
CA ALA A 181 -0.07 6.54 3.10
C ALA A 181 0.94 5.82 4.01
N MET A 182 0.60 4.58 4.41
CA MET A 182 1.32 3.85 5.45
C MET A 182 2.54 3.13 4.89
N LYS A 183 3.76 3.53 5.31
CA LYS A 183 5.06 3.00 4.85
C LYS A 183 5.26 3.07 3.33
N LEU A 184 4.54 3.97 2.66
CA LEU A 184 4.42 4.04 1.20
C LEU A 184 5.43 5.00 0.56
N LEU A 185 5.58 6.21 1.10
CA LEU A 185 6.29 7.29 0.41
C LEU A 185 7.73 6.95 0.02
N PRO A 186 8.56 6.28 0.86
CA PRO A 186 9.91 5.89 0.46
C PRO A 186 9.94 4.92 -0.72
N VAL A 187 8.93 4.04 -0.82
CA VAL A 187 8.81 3.07 -1.92
C VAL A 187 8.51 3.77 -3.25
N LEU A 188 7.63 4.77 -3.23
CA LEU A 188 7.31 5.57 -4.43
C LEU A 188 8.49 6.46 -4.84
N GLU A 189 9.11 7.13 -3.86
CA GLU A 189 10.26 8.02 -4.09
C GLU A 189 11.47 7.27 -4.68
N SER A 190 11.70 6.02 -4.26
CA SER A 190 12.77 5.17 -4.80
C SER A 190 12.54 4.80 -6.28
N GLN A 191 11.29 4.76 -6.73
CA GLN A 191 10.93 4.50 -8.12
C GLN A 191 10.93 5.78 -8.97
N LYS A 192 10.49 6.91 -8.39
CA LYS A 192 10.42 8.20 -9.08
C LYS A 192 10.72 9.33 -8.11
N SER A 193 11.89 9.92 -8.25
CA SER A 193 12.32 11.05 -7.41
C SER A 193 11.36 12.24 -7.50
N GLY A 194 11.06 12.86 -6.35
CA GLY A 194 10.12 13.96 -6.20
C GLY A 194 8.64 13.54 -6.18
N PHE A 195 8.35 12.23 -6.34
CA PHE A 195 6.96 11.77 -6.41
C PHE A 195 6.25 11.85 -5.06
N ALA A 196 6.96 11.65 -3.94
CA ALA A 196 6.38 11.73 -2.60
C ALA A 196 5.76 13.11 -2.33
N ALA A 197 6.50 14.18 -2.61
CA ALA A 197 6.00 15.55 -2.46
C ALA A 197 4.85 15.85 -3.42
N ALA A 198 4.98 15.48 -4.70
CA ALA A 198 3.94 15.68 -5.71
C ALA A 198 2.65 14.93 -5.36
N LEU A 199 2.74 13.72 -4.81
CA LEU A 199 1.58 12.96 -4.34
C LEU A 199 0.85 13.71 -3.22
N LEU A 200 1.57 14.12 -2.17
CA LEU A 200 1.00 14.84 -1.03
C LEU A 200 0.35 16.18 -1.44
N GLU A 201 0.97 16.90 -2.38
CA GLU A 201 0.46 18.17 -2.90
C GLU A 201 -0.89 18.02 -3.60
N ASN A 202 -1.06 16.93 -4.36
CA ASN A 202 -2.22 16.71 -5.24
C ASN A 202 -3.34 15.87 -4.60
N LEU A 203 -3.14 15.28 -3.43
CA LEU A 203 -4.19 14.53 -2.74
C LEU A 203 -5.35 15.44 -2.31
N ARG A 204 -6.57 15.08 -2.72
CA ARG A 204 -7.81 15.79 -2.34
C ARG A 204 -8.37 15.22 -1.03
N SER A 205 -7.63 15.41 0.06
CA SER A 205 -8.02 14.93 1.38
C SER A 205 -7.85 16.02 2.42
N ARG A 206 -8.81 16.09 3.34
CA ARG A 206 -8.77 17.04 4.45
C ARG A 206 -7.58 16.75 5.37
N THR A 207 -7.34 15.46 5.62
CA THR A 207 -6.24 14.96 6.45
C THR A 207 -5.48 13.87 5.72
N ILE A 208 -4.15 13.86 5.85
CA ILE A 208 -3.31 12.79 5.34
C ILE A 208 -2.51 12.21 6.51
N CYS A 209 -2.59 10.89 6.69
CA CYS A 209 -1.73 10.15 7.60
C CYS A 209 -0.60 9.50 6.83
N VAL A 210 0.64 9.84 7.19
CA VAL A 210 1.84 9.20 6.62
C VAL A 210 2.54 8.44 7.73
N THR A 211 2.97 7.19 7.46
CA THR A 211 3.76 6.45 8.44
C THR A 211 5.08 5.94 7.86
N PHE A 212 6.04 5.74 8.76
CA PHE A 212 7.36 5.17 8.48
C PHE A 212 7.69 4.11 9.53
N PRO A 213 8.45 3.06 9.17
CA PRO A 213 8.91 2.10 10.15
C PRO A 213 9.97 2.73 11.06
N THR A 214 9.93 2.46 12.37
CA THR A 214 10.99 2.85 13.31
C THR A 214 12.06 1.78 13.46
N ARG A 215 11.81 0.58 12.92
CA ARG A 215 12.76 -0.55 12.90
C ARG A 215 12.89 -1.13 11.50
N THR A 216 14.06 -1.70 11.21
CA THR A 216 14.24 -2.49 9.98
C THR A 216 13.52 -3.84 10.11
N LEU A 217 13.26 -4.53 9.00
CA LEU A 217 12.76 -5.92 8.98
C LEU A 217 13.60 -6.87 9.84
N GLY A 218 14.88 -6.57 10.08
CA GLY A 218 15.79 -7.30 10.99
C GLY A 218 15.78 -6.80 12.44
N GLY A 219 14.82 -5.96 12.84
CA GLY A 219 14.64 -5.49 14.23
C GLY A 219 15.59 -4.39 14.70
N ARG A 220 16.48 -3.86 13.83
CA ARG A 220 17.39 -2.76 14.19
C ARG A 220 16.67 -1.42 14.08
N GLY A 221 16.57 -0.65 15.19
CA GLY A 221 15.87 0.64 15.25
C GLY A 221 16.76 1.88 15.26
N VAL A 222 18.09 1.72 15.38
CA VAL A 222 18.97 2.86 15.61
C VAL A 222 18.98 3.84 14.43
N GLY A 223 18.50 5.06 14.68
CA GLY A 223 18.56 6.17 13.73
C GLY A 223 17.44 6.22 12.68
N MET A 224 16.56 5.22 12.58
CA MET A 224 15.51 5.21 11.54
C MET A 224 14.48 6.34 11.73
N GLU A 225 14.06 6.58 12.96
CA GLU A 225 13.12 7.67 13.26
C GLU A 225 13.70 9.02 12.82
N LYS A 226 14.95 9.32 13.21
CA LYS A 226 15.63 10.56 12.81
C LYS A 226 15.78 10.65 11.30
N HIS A 227 16.23 9.57 10.65
CA HIS A 227 16.39 9.52 9.20
C HIS A 227 15.08 9.83 8.47
N TYR A 228 13.99 9.17 8.84
CA TYR A 228 12.70 9.42 8.19
C TYR A 228 12.09 10.78 8.55
N SER A 229 12.32 11.31 9.75
CA SER A 229 11.89 12.66 10.11
C SER A 229 12.57 13.70 9.23
N GLU A 230 13.89 13.70 9.16
CA GLU A 230 14.66 14.64 8.32
C GLU A 230 14.28 14.50 6.83
N TRP A 231 14.14 13.26 6.37
CA TRP A 231 13.78 12.98 4.99
C TRP A 231 12.38 13.47 4.65
N PHE A 232 11.40 13.24 5.51
CA PHE A 232 9.99 13.56 5.25
C PHE A 232 9.69 15.04 5.44
N GLU A 233 10.13 15.63 6.54
CA GLU A 233 9.85 17.02 6.89
C GLU A 233 10.40 18.01 5.84
N SER A 234 11.50 17.65 5.17
CA SER A 234 12.03 18.42 4.04
C SER A 234 11.23 18.30 2.73
N ARG A 235 10.24 17.40 2.67
CA ARG A 235 9.43 17.09 1.48
C ARG A 235 7.95 17.41 1.63
N VAL A 236 7.52 17.88 2.80
CA VAL A 236 6.13 18.32 2.99
C VAL A 236 5.88 19.53 2.11
N PRO A 237 4.89 19.47 1.19
CA PRO A 237 4.63 20.58 0.28
C PRO A 237 4.02 21.78 1.01
N ALA A 238 4.18 22.98 0.45
CA ALA A 238 3.78 24.23 1.07
C ALA A 238 2.25 24.35 1.37
N ASN A 239 1.43 23.58 0.64
CA ASN A 239 -0.02 23.53 0.86
C ASN A 239 -0.44 22.50 1.94
N ARG A 240 0.52 21.92 2.66
CA ARG A 240 0.28 20.98 3.76
C ARG A 240 1.06 21.40 5.00
N GLN A 241 0.44 21.19 6.16
CA GLN A 241 1.06 21.45 7.45
C GLN A 241 1.10 20.17 8.29
N ILE A 242 2.23 19.90 8.95
CA ILE A 242 2.32 18.85 9.96
C ILE A 242 1.56 19.33 11.20
N GLU A 243 0.44 18.68 11.51
CA GLU A 243 -0.36 18.97 12.69
C GLU A 243 0.07 18.14 13.89
N GLN A 244 0.40 16.88 13.65
CA GLN A 244 0.86 15.96 14.70
C GLN A 244 1.98 15.07 14.20
N ARG A 245 2.87 14.75 15.13
CA ARG A 245 3.94 13.74 14.98
C ARG A 245 4.00 12.90 16.24
N PHE A 246 3.99 11.57 16.10
CA PHE A 246 4.15 10.66 17.23
C PHE A 246 4.70 9.30 16.76
N VAL A 247 5.20 8.51 17.73
CA VAL A 247 5.58 7.12 17.51
C VAL A 247 4.58 6.23 18.23
N TYR A 248 4.10 5.19 17.55
CA TYR A 248 3.21 4.18 18.11
C TYR A 248 3.39 2.84 17.40
N ALA A 249 3.46 1.75 18.16
CA ALA A 249 3.57 0.38 17.62
C ALA A 249 4.64 0.21 16.52
N ASP A 250 5.85 0.74 16.78
CA ASP A 250 7.00 0.73 15.86
C ASP A 250 6.77 1.50 14.53
N GLU A 251 5.78 2.39 14.50
CA GLU A 251 5.55 3.33 13.40
C GLU A 251 5.72 4.78 13.86
N LEU A 252 6.51 5.55 13.09
CA LEU A 252 6.55 6.99 13.15
C LEU A 252 5.40 7.54 12.32
N VAL A 253 4.50 8.26 12.93
CA VAL A 253 3.25 8.75 12.34
C VAL A 253 3.28 10.25 12.21
N TYR A 254 2.87 10.75 11.04
CA TYR A 254 2.61 12.16 10.76
C TYR A 254 1.16 12.33 10.33
N ILE A 255 0.51 13.35 10.88
CA ILE A 255 -0.81 13.81 10.46
C ILE A 255 -0.63 15.18 9.81
N LEU A 256 -1.05 15.30 8.55
CA LEU A 256 -1.00 16.53 7.77
C LEU A 256 -2.42 17.07 7.54
N LYS A 257 -2.52 18.38 7.51
CA LYS A 257 -3.71 19.14 7.04
C LYS A 257 -3.36 20.13 5.96
#